data_64a0827d82aecfbbf419b85f8d000c69
#
_entry.id   64a0827d82aecfbbf419b85f8d000c69
#
_cell.length_a   1.000
_cell.length_b   1.000
_cell.length_c   1.000
_cell.angle_alpha   90.00
_cell.angle_beta   90.00
_cell.angle_gamma   90.00
#
_symmetry.space_group_name_H-M   'P 1'
#
loop_
_entity.id
_entity.type
_entity.pdbx_description
1 polymer ?
#
loop_
_entity_poly.entity_id
_entity_poly.type
_entity_poly.pdbx_seq_one_letter_code
_entity_poly.pdbx_strand_id
1 'polypeptide(L)'
;GFLITGSRERSDGGRYLLNRVVRIFPGYLLVQAFVVLLLAPAAQVINTGGLGGYLGTPVTPLNYMFSNLLLKISSYGIGTTLAGLPVADTWNGSLWSLYIEFWCYIVIGVFLSWKLPRTRAWPTVLLFVLSAATHVAVSSTGPYNNSEFVTLVSMLPYFLGGAVVYKLRDHLPMRALPALACTVAAVALIVWSNQFGAQLASPLIAYVVLWLGAVLPSPSLVKIHDISYGVYIFHFPVIQFLVLLGLHRHGFALLLVVAVAVTIVLATASWLGVEQAA
;
A
#
# COMPACT_ATOMS: atom_id res chain seq x y z
N GLY A 1 10.40 -2.64 0.77
CA GLY A 1 11.79 -2.45 1.18
C GLY A 1 12.82 -2.97 0.19
N PHE A 2 12.76 -4.25 -0.24
CA PHE A 2 13.77 -4.89 -1.10
C PHE A 2 14.02 -4.12 -2.42
N LEU A 3 13.00 -3.93 -3.24
CA LEU A 3 13.10 -3.24 -4.53
C LEU A 3 13.51 -1.77 -4.38
N ILE A 4 13.04 -1.13 -3.35
CA ILE A 4 13.31 0.29 -3.07
C ILE A 4 14.76 0.52 -2.68
N THR A 5 15.32 -0.36 -1.84
CA THR A 5 16.75 -0.34 -1.48
C THR A 5 17.60 -0.51 -2.73
N GLY A 6 17.28 -1.48 -3.59
CA GLY A 6 17.97 -1.68 -4.86
C GLY A 6 17.85 -0.50 -5.83
N SER A 7 16.70 0.14 -5.89
CA SER A 7 16.50 1.34 -6.70
C SER A 7 17.37 2.50 -6.22
N ARG A 8 17.42 2.70 -4.89
CA ARG A 8 18.24 3.78 -4.29
C ARG A 8 19.74 3.57 -4.45
N GLU A 9 20.22 2.34 -4.42
CA GLU A 9 21.64 2.05 -4.64
C GLU A 9 22.10 2.32 -6.08
N ARG A 10 21.19 2.12 -7.05
CA ARG A 10 21.47 2.31 -8.48
C ARG A 10 21.26 3.73 -9.00
N SER A 11 20.68 4.63 -8.18
CA SER A 11 20.38 6.02 -8.58
C SER A 11 20.87 7.03 -7.56
N ASP A 12 21.07 8.27 -7.99
CA ASP A 12 21.27 9.39 -7.07
C ASP A 12 19.96 9.72 -6.31
N GLY A 13 20.07 10.54 -5.24
CA GLY A 13 18.92 10.83 -4.37
C GLY A 13 17.77 11.56 -5.05
N GLY A 14 18.09 12.50 -5.93
CA GLY A 14 17.09 13.29 -6.65
C GLY A 14 16.31 12.42 -7.66
N ARG A 15 17.02 11.67 -8.48
CA ARG A 15 16.44 10.74 -9.46
C ARG A 15 15.62 9.63 -8.77
N TYR A 16 16.15 9.10 -7.66
CA TYR A 16 15.41 8.12 -6.86
C TYR A 16 14.07 8.67 -6.38
N LEU A 17 14.06 9.87 -5.77
CA LEU A 17 12.82 10.47 -5.26
C LEU A 17 11.85 10.81 -6.39
N LEU A 18 12.35 11.38 -7.49
CA LEU A 18 11.54 11.66 -8.67
C LEU A 18 10.84 10.40 -9.19
N ASN A 19 11.58 9.29 -9.32
CA ASN A 19 11.02 8.02 -9.77
C ASN A 19 9.91 7.49 -8.81
N ARG A 20 9.97 7.82 -7.52
CA ARG A 20 8.91 7.44 -6.56
C ARG A 20 7.69 8.34 -6.70
N VAL A 21 7.90 9.65 -6.86
CA VAL A 21 6.82 10.61 -7.10
C VAL A 21 6.07 10.25 -8.38
N VAL A 22 6.80 10.09 -9.48
CA VAL A 22 6.23 9.75 -10.79
C VAL A 22 5.51 8.39 -10.78
N ARG A 23 5.98 7.45 -9.97
CA ARG A 23 5.33 6.14 -9.81
C ARG A 23 4.01 6.18 -9.04
N ILE A 24 3.88 7.08 -8.03
CA ILE A 24 2.72 7.09 -7.14
C ILE A 24 1.68 8.11 -7.57
N PHE A 25 2.08 9.37 -7.78
CA PHE A 25 1.16 10.49 -7.89
C PHE A 25 0.21 10.40 -9.10
N PRO A 26 0.63 10.01 -10.32
CA PRO A 26 -0.28 9.99 -11.44
C PRO A 26 -1.48 9.05 -11.23
N GLY A 27 -1.25 7.81 -10.84
CA GLY A 27 -2.33 6.86 -10.55
C GLY A 27 -3.15 7.27 -9.32
N TYR A 28 -2.50 7.79 -8.28
CA TYR A 28 -3.18 8.32 -7.09
C TYR A 28 -4.17 9.45 -7.43
N LEU A 29 -3.75 10.43 -8.21
CA LEU A 29 -4.63 11.52 -8.64
C LEU A 29 -5.72 11.03 -9.60
N LEU A 30 -5.41 10.06 -10.45
CA LEU A 30 -6.37 9.45 -11.35
C LEU A 30 -7.52 8.79 -10.59
N VAL A 31 -7.23 7.97 -9.57
CA VAL A 31 -8.30 7.31 -8.79
C VAL A 31 -9.12 8.31 -7.99
N GLN A 32 -8.51 9.39 -7.47
CA GLN A 32 -9.23 10.46 -6.81
C GLN A 32 -10.21 11.15 -7.77
N ALA A 33 -9.72 11.51 -8.98
CA ALA A 33 -10.56 12.09 -10.03
C ALA A 33 -11.67 11.12 -10.48
N PHE A 34 -11.37 9.82 -10.61
CA PHE A 34 -12.33 8.79 -10.96
C PHE A 34 -13.46 8.69 -9.92
N VAL A 35 -13.13 8.73 -8.63
CA VAL A 35 -14.12 8.77 -7.56
C VAL A 35 -14.97 10.03 -7.64
N VAL A 36 -14.35 11.20 -7.73
CA VAL A 36 -15.04 12.51 -7.72
C VAL A 36 -15.90 12.73 -8.95
N LEU A 37 -15.43 12.32 -10.12
CA LEU A 37 -16.12 12.63 -11.39
C LEU A 37 -17.09 11.55 -11.85
N LEU A 38 -16.93 10.32 -11.39
CA LEU A 38 -17.74 9.18 -11.88
C LEU A 38 -18.47 8.47 -10.76
N LEU A 39 -17.77 7.91 -9.75
CA LEU A 39 -18.40 7.03 -8.78
C LEU A 39 -19.29 7.77 -7.79
N ALA A 40 -18.83 8.88 -7.24
CA ALA A 40 -19.61 9.63 -6.25
C ALA A 40 -20.83 10.35 -6.85
N PRO A 41 -20.77 10.96 -8.04
CA PRO A 41 -21.97 11.45 -8.73
C PRO A 41 -22.97 10.34 -9.04
N ALA A 42 -22.51 9.20 -9.53
CA ALA A 42 -23.39 8.05 -9.79
C ALA A 42 -24.04 7.55 -8.50
N ALA A 43 -23.29 7.48 -7.41
CA ALA A 43 -23.84 7.13 -6.09
C ALA A 43 -24.87 8.16 -5.61
N GLN A 44 -24.63 9.45 -5.83
CA GLN A 44 -25.60 10.50 -5.50
C GLN A 44 -26.91 10.30 -6.27
N VAL A 45 -26.83 10.06 -7.58
CA VAL A 45 -28.02 9.79 -8.40
C VAL A 45 -28.78 8.56 -7.94
N ILE A 46 -28.08 7.48 -7.62
CA ILE A 46 -28.68 6.24 -7.11
C ILE A 46 -29.43 6.49 -5.79
N ASN A 47 -28.85 7.28 -4.88
CA ASN A 47 -29.41 7.50 -3.55
C ASN A 47 -30.56 8.53 -3.54
N THR A 48 -30.51 9.57 -4.41
CA THR A 48 -31.41 10.73 -4.33
C THR A 48 -32.23 10.98 -5.60
N GLY A 49 -32.00 10.21 -6.66
CA GLY A 49 -32.65 10.40 -7.97
C GLY A 49 -32.06 11.54 -8.82
N GLY A 50 -31.03 12.26 -8.35
CA GLY A 50 -30.42 13.36 -9.10
C GLY A 50 -29.09 13.84 -8.52
N LEU A 51 -28.48 14.84 -9.17
CA LEU A 51 -27.22 15.46 -8.74
C LEU A 51 -27.43 16.64 -7.76
N GLY A 52 -28.68 16.91 -7.36
CA GLY A 52 -28.98 18.00 -6.44
C GLY A 52 -28.20 17.87 -5.13
N GLY A 53 -27.54 18.95 -4.69
CA GLY A 53 -26.76 18.96 -3.45
C GLY A 53 -25.37 18.30 -3.52
N TYR A 54 -24.99 17.64 -4.64
CA TYR A 54 -23.70 16.96 -4.74
C TYR A 54 -22.50 17.91 -4.48
N LEU A 55 -22.55 19.12 -5.02
CA LEU A 55 -21.51 20.13 -4.83
C LEU A 55 -21.62 20.90 -3.50
N GLY A 56 -22.78 20.84 -2.84
CA GLY A 56 -23.09 21.55 -1.60
C GLY A 56 -23.09 20.66 -0.34
N THR A 57 -22.59 19.47 -0.38
CA THR A 57 -22.54 18.54 0.77
C THR A 57 -21.53 18.98 1.84
N PRO A 58 -21.65 18.52 3.11
CA PRO A 58 -20.71 18.89 4.17
C PRO A 58 -19.25 18.63 3.82
N VAL A 59 -18.96 17.53 3.09
CA VAL A 59 -17.67 17.25 2.46
C VAL A 59 -17.88 17.31 0.96
N THR A 60 -17.53 18.45 0.36
CA THR A 60 -17.70 18.65 -1.08
C THR A 60 -16.70 17.79 -1.87
N PRO A 61 -16.98 17.46 -3.14
CA PRO A 61 -16.03 16.76 -4.02
C PRO A 61 -14.69 17.47 -4.15
N LEU A 62 -14.70 18.82 -4.21
CA LEU A 62 -13.48 19.62 -4.23
C LEU A 62 -12.72 19.53 -2.92
N ASN A 63 -13.40 19.59 -1.78
CA ASN A 63 -12.74 19.41 -0.49
C ASN A 63 -12.10 18.03 -0.37
N TYR A 64 -12.81 16.95 -0.78
CA TYR A 64 -12.24 15.60 -0.83
C TYR A 64 -10.96 15.55 -1.66
N MET A 65 -10.96 16.16 -2.86
CA MET A 65 -9.80 16.14 -3.74
C MET A 65 -8.63 16.96 -3.17
N PHE A 66 -8.88 18.19 -2.70
CA PHE A 66 -7.81 19.09 -2.24
C PHE A 66 -7.25 18.68 -0.88
N SER A 67 -8.06 18.18 0.04
CA SER A 67 -7.58 17.72 1.35
C SER A 67 -6.73 16.45 1.28
N ASN A 68 -6.82 15.70 0.18
CA ASN A 68 -6.10 14.45 -0.02
C ASN A 68 -4.93 14.57 -1.03
N LEU A 69 -4.59 15.75 -1.53
CA LEU A 69 -3.58 15.93 -2.60
C LEU A 69 -2.18 15.36 -2.27
N LEU A 70 -1.77 15.40 -1.01
CA LEU A 70 -0.41 15.05 -0.58
C LEU A 70 -0.29 13.63 -0.01
N LEU A 71 -1.05 12.66 -0.55
CA LEU A 71 -1.11 11.26 -0.10
C LEU A 71 -1.70 11.05 1.30
N LYS A 72 -1.74 12.08 2.12
CA LYS A 72 -2.38 12.03 3.44
C LYS A 72 -3.89 12.09 3.24
N ILE A 73 -4.58 11.02 3.64
CA ILE A 73 -6.04 10.98 3.59
C ILE A 73 -6.61 11.71 4.80
N SER A 74 -7.13 12.90 4.56
CA SER A 74 -7.81 13.73 5.56
C SER A 74 -9.33 13.65 5.43
N SER A 75 -9.84 13.28 4.26
CA SER A 75 -11.26 13.05 3.99
C SER A 75 -11.45 11.71 3.29
N TYR A 76 -12.23 10.82 3.87
CA TYR A 76 -12.52 9.50 3.30
C TYR A 76 -13.79 9.49 2.44
N GLY A 77 -14.77 10.34 2.75
CA GLY A 77 -16.08 10.38 2.12
C GLY A 77 -16.35 11.66 1.33
N ILE A 78 -17.41 11.62 0.54
CA ILE A 78 -17.97 12.77 -0.19
C ILE A 78 -19.45 12.85 0.18
N GLY A 79 -19.82 13.81 1.01
CA GLY A 79 -21.21 13.94 1.50
C GLY A 79 -21.74 12.66 2.11
N THR A 80 -22.96 12.31 1.74
CA THR A 80 -23.65 11.09 2.16
C THR A 80 -23.72 10.02 1.07
N THR A 81 -22.84 10.10 0.07
CA THR A 81 -22.89 9.23 -1.13
C THR A 81 -22.74 7.74 -0.81
N LEU A 82 -22.11 7.39 0.29
CA LEU A 82 -21.95 6.00 0.77
C LEU A 82 -22.66 5.76 2.11
N ALA A 83 -23.63 6.59 2.49
CA ALA A 83 -24.39 6.38 3.70
C ALA A 83 -25.16 5.05 3.62
N GLY A 84 -25.20 4.33 4.74
CA GLY A 84 -25.89 3.03 4.83
C GLY A 84 -25.12 1.82 4.31
N LEU A 85 -23.90 1.98 3.81
CA LEU A 85 -23.02 0.86 3.47
C LEU A 85 -22.30 0.30 4.71
N PRO A 86 -21.86 -0.98 4.67
CA PRO A 86 -21.11 -1.59 5.77
C PRO A 86 -19.82 -0.81 6.15
N VAL A 87 -19.15 -0.21 5.17
CA VAL A 87 -18.06 0.75 5.37
C VAL A 87 -18.56 2.11 4.90
N ALA A 88 -19.30 2.78 5.77
CA ALA A 88 -19.91 4.07 5.48
C ALA A 88 -18.85 5.15 5.25
N ASP A 89 -19.22 6.15 4.46
CA ASP A 89 -18.47 7.40 4.26
C ASP A 89 -16.99 7.22 3.89
N THR A 90 -16.66 6.11 3.21
CA THR A 90 -15.27 5.80 2.83
C THR A 90 -15.20 5.37 1.37
N TRP A 91 -14.78 6.28 0.47
CA TRP A 91 -14.57 5.95 -0.93
C TRP A 91 -13.31 5.15 -1.18
N ASN A 92 -12.21 5.47 -0.49
CA ASN A 92 -10.96 4.76 -0.70
C ASN A 92 -10.17 4.58 0.61
N GLY A 93 -10.58 3.58 1.39
CA GLY A 93 -10.00 3.27 2.67
C GLY A 93 -8.60 2.65 2.63
N SER A 94 -8.08 2.27 1.45
CA SER A 94 -6.74 1.66 1.35
C SER A 94 -5.62 2.68 1.15
N LEU A 95 -5.91 3.89 0.68
CA LEU A 95 -4.89 4.86 0.27
C LEU A 95 -4.05 5.44 1.43
N TRP A 96 -4.50 5.34 2.67
CA TRP A 96 -3.76 5.87 3.83
C TRP A 96 -2.33 5.32 3.92
N SER A 97 -2.11 4.09 3.46
CA SER A 97 -0.79 3.46 3.57
C SER A 97 0.23 4.03 2.59
N LEU A 98 -0.21 4.67 1.49
CA LEU A 98 0.70 5.34 0.53
C LEU A 98 1.48 6.49 1.18
N TYR A 99 0.85 7.22 2.10
CA TYR A 99 1.52 8.25 2.87
C TYR A 99 2.66 7.68 3.71
N ILE A 100 2.40 6.58 4.41
CA ILE A 100 3.40 5.89 5.24
C ILE A 100 4.49 5.27 4.36
N GLU A 101 4.11 4.66 3.24
CA GLU A 101 5.05 4.09 2.27
C GLU A 101 5.99 5.17 1.71
N PHE A 102 5.46 6.35 1.39
CA PHE A 102 6.27 7.46 0.91
C PHE A 102 7.29 7.94 1.97
N TRP A 103 6.90 7.98 3.25
CA TRP A 103 7.84 8.23 4.34
C TRP A 103 8.92 7.16 4.45
N CYS A 104 8.57 5.88 4.28
CA CYS A 104 9.58 4.81 4.21
C CYS A 104 10.57 5.01 3.04
N TYR A 105 10.11 5.54 1.90
CA TYR A 105 11.01 5.90 0.78
C TYR A 105 11.96 7.02 1.16
N ILE A 106 11.49 8.05 1.85
CA ILE A 106 12.33 9.14 2.35
C ILE A 106 13.37 8.60 3.33
N VAL A 107 12.97 7.77 4.29
CA VAL A 107 13.89 7.16 5.28
C VAL A 107 15.01 6.39 4.57
N ILE A 108 14.69 5.51 3.63
CA ILE A 108 15.69 4.75 2.87
C ILE A 108 16.51 5.68 1.97
N GLY A 109 15.88 6.66 1.33
CA GLY A 109 16.54 7.64 0.48
C GLY A 109 17.63 8.40 1.20
N VAL A 110 17.33 8.91 2.40
CA VAL A 110 18.26 9.64 3.28
C VAL A 110 19.31 8.68 3.85
N PHE A 111 18.90 7.55 4.41
CA PHE A 111 19.78 6.58 5.04
C PHE A 111 20.88 6.08 4.08
N LEU A 112 20.51 5.74 2.85
CA LEU A 112 21.45 5.30 1.82
C LEU A 112 22.17 6.47 1.11
N SER A 113 22.03 7.71 1.54
CA SER A 113 22.87 8.82 1.09
C SER A 113 24.28 8.75 1.68
N TRP A 114 24.44 8.12 2.84
CA TRP A 114 25.73 7.89 3.45
C TRP A 114 26.45 6.68 2.84
N LYS A 115 27.78 6.77 2.75
CA LYS A 115 28.63 5.72 2.16
C LYS A 115 28.54 4.40 2.93
N LEU A 116 28.53 4.47 4.26
CA LEU A 116 28.59 3.28 5.12
C LEU A 116 27.39 2.33 4.92
N PRO A 117 26.11 2.77 5.00
CA PRO A 117 24.98 1.88 4.74
C PRO A 117 24.85 1.45 3.26
N ARG A 118 25.46 2.18 2.32
CA ARG A 118 25.53 1.72 0.92
C ARG A 118 26.47 0.53 0.75
N THR A 119 27.62 0.53 1.44
CA THR A 119 28.70 -0.46 1.24
C THR A 119 28.66 -1.63 2.20
N ARG A 120 28.02 -1.50 3.34
CA ARG A 120 27.96 -2.53 4.39
C ARG A 120 26.50 -2.87 4.74
N ALA A 121 26.24 -4.13 5.08
CA ALA A 121 24.91 -4.60 5.45
C ALA A 121 24.54 -4.23 6.91
N TRP A 122 25.52 -4.26 7.83
CA TRP A 122 25.26 -4.11 9.26
C TRP A 122 24.52 -2.81 9.66
N PRO A 123 24.71 -1.63 9.02
CA PRO A 123 23.95 -0.45 9.40
C PRO A 123 22.47 -0.61 9.10
N THR A 124 22.12 -1.32 8.00
CA THR A 124 20.71 -1.60 7.66
C THR A 124 20.09 -2.58 8.66
N VAL A 125 20.85 -3.60 9.09
CA VAL A 125 20.41 -4.51 10.16
C VAL A 125 20.22 -3.74 11.47
N LEU A 126 21.15 -2.86 11.85
CA LEU A 126 21.02 -2.03 13.04
C LEU A 126 19.79 -1.13 12.96
N LEU A 127 19.55 -0.46 11.84
CA LEU A 127 18.36 0.38 11.65
C LEU A 127 17.07 -0.43 11.77
N PHE A 128 17.04 -1.65 11.22
CA PHE A 128 15.92 -2.56 11.38
C PHE A 128 15.69 -2.90 12.86
N VAL A 129 16.74 -3.31 13.58
CA VAL A 129 16.64 -3.66 15.01
C VAL A 129 16.15 -2.47 15.85
N LEU A 130 16.69 -1.29 15.60
CA LEU A 130 16.25 -0.06 16.28
C LEU A 130 14.81 0.27 15.98
N SER A 131 14.36 0.14 14.72
CA SER A 131 12.96 0.40 14.37
C SER A 131 12.01 -0.61 15.01
N ALA A 132 12.39 -1.89 15.06
CA ALA A 132 11.60 -2.93 15.74
C ALA A 132 11.56 -2.70 17.26
N ALA A 133 12.68 -2.33 17.87
CA ALA A 133 12.74 -1.98 19.30
C ALA A 133 11.88 -0.74 19.62
N THR A 134 11.91 0.29 18.75
CA THR A 134 11.04 1.46 18.89
C THR A 134 9.57 1.09 18.80
N HIS A 135 9.21 0.20 17.85
CA HIS A 135 7.83 -0.30 17.76
C HIS A 135 7.40 -1.01 19.04
N VAL A 136 8.23 -1.91 19.58
CA VAL A 136 7.95 -2.60 20.85
C VAL A 136 7.78 -1.59 21.99
N ALA A 137 8.71 -0.63 22.13
CA ALA A 137 8.66 0.38 23.18
C ALA A 137 7.38 1.25 23.11
N VAL A 138 7.05 1.76 21.91
CA VAL A 138 5.85 2.59 21.69
C VAL A 138 4.57 1.81 21.95
N SER A 139 4.49 0.56 21.52
CA SER A 139 3.31 -0.28 21.69
C SER A 139 3.11 -0.78 23.14
N SER A 140 4.18 -0.85 23.95
CA SER A 140 4.10 -1.29 25.35
C SER A 140 3.86 -0.14 26.35
N THR A 141 4.10 1.12 25.97
CA THR A 141 4.08 2.25 26.93
C THR A 141 2.80 3.08 26.94
N GLY A 142 1.83 2.83 26.07
CA GLY A 142 0.62 3.66 26.06
C GLY A 142 -0.54 3.09 25.25
N PRO A 143 -1.73 3.72 25.36
CA PRO A 143 -2.84 3.38 24.50
C PRO A 143 -2.43 3.60 23.04
N TYR A 144 -2.72 2.61 22.20
CA TYR A 144 -2.47 2.68 20.77
C TYR A 144 -3.30 3.84 20.18
N ASN A 145 -2.71 5.02 20.11
CA ASN A 145 -3.36 6.13 19.43
C ASN A 145 -3.01 6.05 17.93
N ASN A 146 -3.98 6.32 17.08
CA ASN A 146 -3.81 6.30 15.62
C ASN A 146 -3.02 7.51 15.11
N SER A 147 -1.98 7.96 15.83
CA SER A 147 -1.11 9.02 15.36
C SER A 147 -0.28 8.51 14.17
N GLU A 148 0.02 9.39 13.23
CA GLU A 148 0.84 9.09 12.07
C GLU A 148 2.22 8.54 12.48
N PHE A 149 2.76 9.05 13.58
CA PHE A 149 4.02 8.56 14.13
C PHE A 149 3.93 7.09 14.55
N VAL A 150 2.90 6.71 15.31
CA VAL A 150 2.69 5.31 15.74
C VAL A 150 2.51 4.41 14.53
N THR A 151 1.76 4.86 13.52
CA THR A 151 1.56 4.11 12.28
C THR A 151 2.87 3.91 11.51
N LEU A 152 3.68 4.97 11.39
CA LEU A 152 5.00 4.87 10.74
C LEU A 152 5.93 3.92 11.50
N VAL A 153 6.00 4.04 12.82
CA VAL A 153 6.81 3.17 13.70
C VAL A 153 6.38 1.71 13.56
N SER A 154 5.08 1.45 13.40
CA SER A 154 4.55 0.09 13.23
C SER A 154 4.84 -0.49 11.85
N MET A 155 4.89 0.32 10.79
CA MET A 155 5.06 -0.13 9.40
C MET A 155 6.53 -0.16 8.96
N LEU A 156 7.37 0.70 9.53
CA LEU A 156 8.78 0.82 9.15
C LEU A 156 9.58 -0.48 9.29
N PRO A 157 9.41 -1.34 10.33
CA PRO A 157 10.11 -2.62 10.41
C PRO A 157 9.82 -3.55 9.23
N TYR A 158 8.58 -3.59 8.73
CA TYR A 158 8.24 -4.39 7.54
C TYR A 158 9.02 -3.92 6.31
N PHE A 159 9.14 -2.62 6.16
CA PHE A 159 9.88 -2.05 5.05
C PHE A 159 11.39 -2.32 5.18
N LEU A 160 11.95 -2.11 6.36
CA LEU A 160 13.37 -2.35 6.65
C LEU A 160 13.73 -3.84 6.61
N GLY A 161 12.81 -4.75 6.95
CA GLY A 161 12.99 -6.19 6.78
C GLY A 161 13.31 -6.56 5.33
N GLY A 162 12.58 -5.99 4.36
CA GLY A 162 12.90 -6.13 2.95
C GLY A 162 14.25 -5.52 2.56
N ALA A 163 14.63 -4.39 3.16
CA ALA A 163 15.94 -3.77 2.95
C ALA A 163 17.10 -4.63 3.48
N VAL A 164 16.91 -5.28 4.63
CA VAL A 164 17.88 -6.24 5.19
C VAL A 164 18.10 -7.42 4.24
N VAL A 165 17.02 -8.02 3.73
CA VAL A 165 17.11 -9.12 2.76
C VAL A 165 17.84 -8.67 1.50
N TYR A 166 17.58 -7.46 1.01
CA TYR A 166 18.31 -6.91 -0.14
C TYR A 166 19.81 -6.81 0.13
N LYS A 167 20.22 -6.32 1.30
CA LYS A 167 21.63 -6.19 1.68
C LYS A 167 22.33 -7.54 1.86
N LEU A 168 21.59 -8.57 2.22
CA LEU A 168 22.14 -9.91 2.45
C LEU A 168 21.89 -10.86 1.27
N ARG A 169 21.29 -10.42 0.16
CA ARG A 169 20.83 -11.26 -0.96
C ARG A 169 21.90 -12.18 -1.52
N ASP A 170 23.15 -11.71 -1.58
CA ASP A 170 24.27 -12.48 -2.14
C ASP A 170 24.70 -13.66 -1.24
N HIS A 171 24.25 -13.66 0.02
CA HIS A 171 24.52 -14.70 1.02
C HIS A 171 23.28 -15.60 1.29
N LEU A 172 22.13 -15.25 0.74
CA LEU A 172 20.87 -15.94 0.99
C LEU A 172 20.53 -16.92 -0.15
N PRO A 173 20.62 -18.25 0.07
CA PRO A 173 20.31 -19.22 -0.98
C PRO A 173 18.79 -19.27 -1.23
N MET A 174 18.36 -19.06 -2.47
CA MET A 174 16.95 -19.16 -2.86
C MET A 174 16.53 -20.63 -3.03
N ARG A 175 16.34 -21.34 -1.89
CA ARG A 175 16.01 -22.75 -1.82
C ARG A 175 14.79 -23.00 -0.93
N ALA A 176 14.08 -24.11 -1.18
CA ALA A 176 12.85 -24.46 -0.47
C ALA A 176 13.09 -24.71 1.04
N LEU A 177 14.17 -25.38 1.43
CA LEU A 177 14.44 -25.70 2.83
C LEU A 177 14.67 -24.44 3.70
N PRO A 178 15.54 -23.46 3.32
CA PRO A 178 15.62 -22.18 4.01
C PRO A 178 14.29 -21.42 4.03
N ALA A 179 13.51 -21.44 2.93
CA ALA A 179 12.22 -20.78 2.89
C ALA A 179 11.23 -21.41 3.88
N LEU A 180 11.20 -22.74 3.97
CA LEU A 180 10.38 -23.44 4.98
C LEU A 180 10.84 -23.09 6.40
N ALA A 181 12.14 -23.11 6.67
CA ALA A 181 12.68 -22.73 7.98
C ALA A 181 12.31 -21.29 8.35
N CYS A 182 12.43 -20.34 7.41
CA CYS A 182 12.00 -18.95 7.61
C CYS A 182 10.49 -18.85 7.85
N THR A 183 9.67 -19.64 7.15
CA THR A 183 8.22 -19.67 7.36
C THR A 183 7.89 -20.15 8.77
N VAL A 184 8.46 -21.27 9.19
CA VAL A 184 8.24 -21.81 10.55
C VAL A 184 8.70 -20.81 11.62
N ALA A 185 9.88 -20.22 11.47
CA ALA A 185 10.39 -19.21 12.39
C ALA A 185 9.52 -17.95 12.43
N ALA A 186 9.03 -17.48 11.28
CA ALA A 186 8.13 -16.33 11.21
C ALA A 186 6.80 -16.61 11.91
N VAL A 187 6.20 -17.77 11.65
CA VAL A 187 4.95 -18.19 12.33
C VAL A 187 5.18 -18.33 13.85
N ALA A 188 6.27 -18.95 14.27
CA ALA A 188 6.60 -19.08 15.69
C ALA A 188 6.75 -17.71 16.37
N LEU A 189 7.46 -16.75 15.73
CA LEU A 189 7.60 -15.39 16.24
C LEU A 189 6.24 -14.66 16.33
N ILE A 190 5.39 -14.80 15.31
CA ILE A 190 4.06 -14.15 15.29
C ILE A 190 3.18 -14.72 16.39
N VAL A 191 3.15 -16.05 16.55
CA VAL A 191 2.31 -16.71 17.56
C VAL A 191 2.82 -16.44 18.98
N TRP A 192 4.14 -16.51 19.19
CA TRP A 192 4.72 -16.34 20.54
C TRP A 192 4.65 -14.90 21.02
N SER A 193 5.02 -13.94 20.17
CA SER A 193 5.16 -12.54 20.60
C SER A 193 3.88 -11.70 20.44
N ASN A 194 2.76 -12.37 20.12
CA ASN A 194 1.42 -11.80 20.09
C ASN A 194 1.31 -10.49 19.27
N GLN A 195 1.75 -9.35 19.81
CA GLN A 195 1.61 -8.03 19.16
C GLN A 195 2.82 -7.62 18.30
N PHE A 196 3.99 -8.21 18.48
CA PHE A 196 5.25 -7.71 17.91
C PHE A 196 5.87 -8.65 16.88
N GLY A 197 5.39 -9.90 16.82
CA GLY A 197 6.02 -10.97 16.06
C GLY A 197 6.10 -10.72 14.58
N ALA A 198 5.10 -10.11 14.01
CA ALA A 198 5.07 -9.84 12.59
C ALA A 198 6.15 -8.82 12.16
N GLN A 199 6.39 -7.78 12.96
CA GLN A 199 7.45 -6.81 12.72
C GLN A 199 8.83 -7.43 12.89
N LEU A 200 9.04 -8.22 13.93
CA LEU A 200 10.30 -8.94 14.16
C LEU A 200 10.56 -9.98 13.07
N ALA A 201 9.51 -10.66 12.60
CA ALA A 201 9.60 -11.66 11.53
C ALA A 201 9.73 -11.06 10.13
N SER A 202 9.66 -9.75 9.96
CA SER A 202 9.57 -9.12 8.65
C SER A 202 10.73 -9.46 7.69
N PRO A 203 12.01 -9.64 8.10
CA PRO A 203 13.04 -10.12 7.18
C PRO A 203 12.79 -11.56 6.71
N LEU A 204 12.27 -12.43 7.59
CA LEU A 204 11.94 -13.80 7.25
C LEU A 204 10.77 -13.86 6.26
N ILE A 205 9.72 -13.07 6.53
CA ILE A 205 8.57 -12.92 5.64
C ILE A 205 9.02 -12.39 4.27
N ALA A 206 9.85 -11.35 4.25
CA ALA A 206 10.38 -10.77 3.01
C ALA A 206 11.17 -11.82 2.20
N TYR A 207 12.00 -12.63 2.85
CA TYR A 207 12.72 -13.71 2.20
C TYR A 207 11.78 -14.76 1.58
N VAL A 208 10.76 -15.20 2.33
CA VAL A 208 9.76 -16.18 1.84
C VAL A 208 8.98 -15.63 0.65
N VAL A 209 8.54 -14.37 0.70
CA VAL A 209 7.81 -13.72 -0.40
C VAL A 209 8.70 -13.63 -1.66
N LEU A 210 9.97 -13.28 -1.50
CA LEU A 210 10.91 -13.23 -2.62
C LEU A 210 11.19 -14.61 -3.22
N TRP A 211 11.34 -15.62 -2.36
CA TRP A 211 11.49 -17.01 -2.81
C TRP A 211 10.24 -17.48 -3.57
N LEU A 212 9.03 -17.24 -3.05
CA LEU A 212 7.78 -17.56 -3.75
C LEU A 212 7.71 -16.85 -5.11
N GLY A 213 8.06 -15.57 -5.16
CA GLY A 213 8.10 -14.82 -6.42
C GLY A 213 9.13 -15.34 -7.45
N ALA A 214 10.19 -16.00 -6.98
CA ALA A 214 11.19 -16.62 -7.86
C ALA A 214 10.77 -18.00 -8.37
N VAL A 215 9.97 -18.75 -7.59
CA VAL A 215 9.60 -20.14 -7.90
C VAL A 215 8.25 -20.23 -8.61
N LEU A 216 7.30 -19.37 -8.23
CA LEU A 216 5.95 -19.39 -8.83
C LEU A 216 5.95 -18.81 -10.23
N PRO A 217 5.24 -19.46 -11.17
CA PRO A 217 5.08 -18.93 -12.53
C PRO A 217 4.26 -17.63 -12.50
N SER A 218 4.81 -16.57 -13.07
CA SER A 218 4.08 -15.30 -13.20
C SER A 218 3.14 -15.36 -14.40
N PRO A 219 1.87 -14.98 -14.27
CA PRO A 219 0.95 -14.83 -15.40
C PRO A 219 1.51 -13.85 -16.46
N SER A 220 1.21 -14.11 -17.74
CA SER A 220 1.71 -13.29 -18.86
C SER A 220 1.29 -11.80 -18.73
N LEU A 221 0.08 -11.55 -18.25
CA LEU A 221 -0.45 -10.20 -18.03
C LEU A 221 0.44 -9.38 -17.07
N VAL A 222 0.87 -10.00 -15.96
CA VAL A 222 1.73 -9.33 -14.95
C VAL A 222 3.17 -9.17 -15.42
N LYS A 223 3.62 -10.02 -16.38
CA LYS A 223 4.97 -9.89 -16.96
C LYS A 223 5.09 -8.72 -17.92
N ILE A 224 4.00 -8.40 -18.63
CA ILE A 224 3.97 -7.35 -19.67
C ILE A 224 3.55 -6.01 -19.07
N HIS A 225 2.62 -6.02 -18.11
CA HIS A 225 2.02 -4.83 -17.53
C HIS A 225 2.14 -4.87 -15.99
N ASP A 226 2.78 -3.86 -15.41
CA ASP A 226 2.82 -3.72 -13.95
C ASP A 226 1.53 -3.07 -13.43
N ILE A 227 0.45 -3.84 -13.48
CA ILE A 227 -0.89 -3.41 -13.05
C ILE A 227 -1.08 -3.45 -11.51
N SER A 228 -0.06 -3.88 -10.76
CA SER A 228 -0.19 -4.11 -9.31
C SER A 228 -0.59 -2.85 -8.55
N TYR A 229 -0.05 -1.70 -8.94
CA TYR A 229 -0.39 -0.43 -8.34
C TYR A 229 -1.82 -0.01 -8.68
N GLY A 230 -2.24 -0.13 -9.95
CA GLY A 230 -3.61 0.11 -10.36
C GLY A 230 -4.62 -0.78 -9.61
N VAL A 231 -4.32 -2.08 -9.46
CA VAL A 231 -5.16 -2.98 -8.65
C VAL A 231 -5.28 -2.46 -7.21
N TYR A 232 -4.18 -2.04 -6.62
CA TYR A 232 -4.17 -1.51 -5.25
C TYR A 232 -5.02 -0.24 -5.07
N ILE A 233 -4.99 0.70 -6.00
CA ILE A 233 -5.72 1.97 -5.84
C ILE A 233 -7.20 1.87 -6.23
N PHE A 234 -7.59 0.98 -7.16
CA PHE A 234 -8.96 0.87 -7.66
C PHE A 234 -9.83 -0.16 -6.93
N HIS A 235 -9.25 -1.18 -6.27
CA HIS A 235 -10.07 -2.25 -5.68
C HIS A 235 -11.10 -1.75 -4.68
N PHE A 236 -10.71 -0.84 -3.78
CA PHE A 236 -11.58 -0.38 -2.71
C PHE A 236 -12.79 0.41 -3.23
N PRO A 237 -12.62 1.50 -4.05
CA PRO A 237 -13.76 2.23 -4.59
C PRO A 237 -14.65 1.37 -5.51
N VAL A 238 -14.09 0.40 -6.22
CA VAL A 238 -14.88 -0.56 -7.02
C VAL A 238 -15.75 -1.41 -6.11
N ILE A 239 -15.20 -1.99 -5.04
CA ILE A 239 -15.98 -2.80 -4.08
C ILE A 239 -17.08 -1.96 -3.45
N GLN A 240 -16.79 -0.75 -2.98
CA GLN A 240 -17.78 0.15 -2.39
C GLN A 240 -18.93 0.44 -3.36
N PHE A 241 -18.62 0.71 -4.62
CA PHE A 241 -19.64 0.98 -5.63
C PHE A 241 -20.47 -0.26 -5.97
N LEU A 242 -19.87 -1.44 -6.07
CA LEU A 242 -20.60 -2.70 -6.29
C LEU A 242 -21.49 -3.08 -5.11
N VAL A 243 -21.06 -2.78 -3.89
CA VAL A 243 -21.87 -2.96 -2.67
C VAL A 243 -23.06 -1.98 -2.68
N LEU A 244 -22.87 -0.72 -3.10
CA LEU A 244 -23.92 0.26 -3.29
C LEU A 244 -24.98 -0.23 -4.30
N LEU A 245 -24.56 -0.86 -5.39
CA LEU A 245 -25.45 -1.47 -6.39
C LEU A 245 -26.17 -2.72 -5.87
N GLY A 246 -25.91 -3.15 -4.64
CA GLY A 246 -26.54 -4.30 -4.02
C GLY A 246 -25.99 -5.66 -4.47
N LEU A 247 -24.85 -5.69 -5.18
CA LEU A 247 -24.29 -6.94 -5.72
C LEU A 247 -23.94 -7.95 -4.60
N HIS A 248 -23.57 -7.48 -3.41
CA HIS A 248 -23.31 -8.30 -2.22
C HIS A 248 -24.51 -9.17 -1.81
N ARG A 249 -25.74 -8.76 -2.16
CA ARG A 249 -26.99 -9.51 -1.87
C ARG A 249 -27.13 -10.79 -2.71
N HIS A 250 -26.42 -10.86 -3.83
CA HIS A 250 -26.41 -12.02 -4.72
C HIS A 250 -25.32 -13.06 -4.37
N GLY A 251 -24.61 -12.85 -3.27
CA GLY A 251 -23.58 -13.75 -2.74
C GLY A 251 -22.17 -13.21 -2.88
N PHE A 252 -21.31 -13.65 -1.94
CA PHE A 252 -19.92 -13.21 -1.87
C PHE A 252 -19.10 -13.58 -3.12
N ALA A 253 -19.31 -14.77 -3.68
CA ALA A 253 -18.55 -15.25 -4.83
C ALA A 253 -18.77 -14.36 -6.07
N LEU A 254 -20.03 -13.95 -6.33
CA LEU A 254 -20.35 -13.06 -7.46
C LEU A 254 -19.73 -11.69 -7.27
N LEU A 255 -19.86 -11.10 -6.06
CA LEU A 255 -19.22 -9.83 -5.73
C LEU A 255 -17.71 -9.90 -5.96
N LEU A 256 -17.04 -10.95 -5.48
CA LEU A 256 -15.60 -11.12 -5.62
C LEU A 256 -15.16 -11.20 -7.09
N VAL A 257 -15.83 -12.05 -7.89
CA VAL A 257 -15.50 -12.22 -9.31
C VAL A 257 -15.67 -10.92 -10.07
N VAL A 258 -16.79 -10.22 -9.89
CA VAL A 258 -17.05 -8.95 -10.58
C VAL A 258 -16.08 -7.86 -10.10
N ALA A 259 -15.81 -7.77 -8.80
CA ALA A 259 -14.87 -6.79 -8.25
C ALA A 259 -13.46 -7.00 -8.81
N VAL A 260 -12.98 -8.24 -8.86
CA VAL A 260 -11.67 -8.57 -9.44
C VAL A 260 -11.64 -8.23 -10.93
N ALA A 261 -12.65 -8.63 -11.71
CA ALA A 261 -12.71 -8.35 -13.14
C ALA A 261 -12.69 -6.84 -13.44
N VAL A 262 -13.56 -6.06 -12.78
CA VAL A 262 -13.64 -4.60 -12.97
C VAL A 262 -12.34 -3.93 -12.52
N THR A 263 -11.78 -4.35 -11.38
CA THR A 263 -10.51 -3.80 -10.89
C THR A 263 -9.35 -4.06 -11.86
N ILE A 264 -9.24 -5.26 -12.43
CA ILE A 264 -8.20 -5.58 -13.42
C ILE A 264 -8.36 -4.73 -14.69
N VAL A 265 -9.58 -4.54 -15.17
CA VAL A 265 -9.84 -3.69 -16.34
C VAL A 265 -9.43 -2.25 -16.08
N LEU A 266 -9.82 -1.66 -14.93
CA LEU A 266 -9.45 -0.30 -14.56
C LEU A 266 -7.94 -0.16 -14.32
N ALA A 267 -7.32 -1.13 -13.66
CA ALA A 267 -5.87 -1.14 -13.42
C ALA A 267 -5.09 -1.22 -14.73
N THR A 268 -5.55 -2.03 -15.69
CA THR A 268 -4.93 -2.12 -17.01
C THR A 268 -5.09 -0.82 -17.81
N ALA A 269 -6.28 -0.21 -17.78
CA ALA A 269 -6.53 1.08 -18.42
C ALA A 269 -5.66 2.20 -17.80
N SER A 270 -5.53 2.23 -16.46
CA SER A 270 -4.66 3.15 -15.75
C SER A 270 -3.19 2.98 -16.16
N TRP A 271 -2.71 1.74 -16.20
CA TRP A 271 -1.35 1.44 -16.63
C TRP A 271 -1.06 1.95 -18.04
N LEU A 272 -1.92 1.59 -19.02
CA LEU A 272 -1.73 1.96 -20.42
C LEU A 272 -1.87 3.47 -20.66
N GLY A 273 -2.78 4.15 -19.94
CA GLY A 273 -3.10 5.55 -20.19
C GLY A 273 -2.25 6.54 -19.41
N VAL A 274 -1.75 6.17 -18.23
CA VAL A 274 -1.13 7.12 -17.30
C VAL A 274 0.21 6.62 -16.75
N GLU A 275 0.26 5.39 -16.26
CA GLU A 275 1.42 4.93 -15.50
C GLU A 275 2.59 4.50 -16.39
N GLN A 276 2.33 4.00 -17.60
CA GLN A 276 3.36 3.61 -18.57
C GLN A 276 4.12 4.82 -19.13
N ALA A 277 3.46 5.97 -19.21
CA ALA A 277 4.05 7.20 -19.75
C ALA A 277 4.82 8.02 -18.71
N ALA A 278 4.66 7.70 -17.44
CA ALA A 278 5.28 8.36 -16.28
C ALA A 278 6.54 7.62 -15.83
#